data_2761d5a829b69d3e0a3b3d1497eac500
#
_entry.id   2761d5a829b69d3e0a3b3d1497eac500
#
_cell.length_a   1.000
_cell.length_b   1.000
_cell.length_c   1.000
_cell.angle_alpha   90.00
_cell.angle_beta   90.00
_cell.angle_gamma   90.00
#
_symmetry.space_group_name_H-M   'P 1'
#
loop_
_entity.id
_entity.type
_entity.pdbx_description
1 polymer ?
#
loop_
_entity_poly.entity_id
_entity_poly.type
_entity_poly.pdbx_seq_one_letter_code
_entity_poly.pdbx_strand_id
1 'polypeptide(L)'
;SMQLIGKDTLLKIQDLFSRMKTHCATGGSAGNTISALAHLGAAPGFIGKIGTDEYGMFFRKHLQQMKVETRLLECALPSGIASTFISPDGERTFGTYLGAASTLQAEELMPEMFAGYSYLYVEGYLLQNNIHHNSRQTSQCVYNKVIYIYDTSF
;
A
#
# COMPACT_ATOMS: atom_id res chain seq x y z
N SER A 1 5.29 14.91 11.14
CA SER A 1 5.97 15.00 9.83
C SER A 1 6.12 13.61 9.21
N MET A 2 6.28 13.52 7.87
CA MET A 2 6.51 12.27 7.14
C MET A 2 7.76 12.40 6.28
N GLN A 3 8.64 11.39 6.34
CA GLN A 3 9.85 11.32 5.52
C GLN A 3 9.90 9.98 4.79
N LEU A 4 10.27 10.02 3.52
CA LEU A 4 10.61 8.80 2.78
C LEU A 4 12.02 8.34 3.19
N ILE A 5 12.15 7.06 3.48
CA ILE A 5 13.41 6.44 3.91
C ILE A 5 13.80 5.30 2.99
N GLY A 6 15.10 5.07 2.85
CA GLY A 6 15.65 3.91 2.17
C GLY A 6 15.64 2.64 3.04
N LYS A 7 15.91 1.49 2.40
CA LYS A 7 15.95 0.17 3.06
C LYS A 7 16.94 0.14 4.23
N ASP A 8 18.13 0.73 4.06
CA ASP A 8 19.16 0.71 5.11
C ASP A 8 18.72 1.47 6.36
N THR A 9 18.00 2.59 6.17
CA THR A 9 17.43 3.36 7.29
C THR A 9 16.32 2.57 7.97
N LEU A 10 15.46 1.88 7.20
CA LEU A 10 14.43 1.00 7.76
C LEU A 10 15.05 -0.07 8.65
N LEU A 11 16.08 -0.76 8.17
CA LEU A 11 16.77 -1.83 8.94
C LEU A 11 17.39 -1.29 10.23
N LYS A 12 18.00 -0.10 10.20
CA LYS A 12 18.53 0.55 11.40
C LYS A 12 17.41 0.89 12.40
N ILE A 13 16.27 1.38 11.93
CA ILE A 13 15.12 1.65 12.77
C ILE A 13 14.62 0.35 13.42
N GLN A 14 14.44 -0.70 12.64
CA GLN A 14 14.00 -2.00 13.15
C GLN A 14 14.95 -2.58 14.19
N ASP A 15 16.26 -2.49 13.97
CA ASP A 15 17.27 -2.93 14.93
C ASP A 15 17.23 -2.12 16.24
N LEU A 16 17.22 -0.78 16.14
CA LEU A 16 17.17 0.11 17.31
C LEU A 16 15.95 -0.18 18.20
N PHE A 17 14.80 -0.47 17.59
CA PHE A 17 13.54 -0.67 18.30
C PHE A 17 13.17 -2.14 18.50
N SER A 18 14.05 -3.09 18.12
CA SER A 18 13.80 -4.55 18.23
C SER A 18 13.48 -5.02 19.64
N ARG A 19 13.95 -4.31 20.67
CA ARG A 19 13.71 -4.61 22.09
C ARG A 19 12.55 -3.83 22.69
N MET A 20 11.92 -2.95 21.92
CA MET A 20 10.80 -2.15 22.38
C MET A 20 9.47 -2.82 22.03
N LYS A 21 8.46 -2.60 22.85
CA LYS A 21 7.12 -3.05 22.51
C LYS A 21 6.59 -2.22 21.35
N THR A 22 6.40 -2.87 20.21
CA THR A 22 5.84 -2.27 19.01
C THR A 22 4.45 -2.83 18.74
N HIS A 23 3.62 -2.06 18.04
CA HIS A 23 2.32 -2.50 17.54
C HIS A 23 2.36 -2.44 16.03
N CYS A 24 1.94 -3.51 15.37
CA CYS A 24 1.76 -3.56 13.94
C CYS A 24 0.27 -3.39 13.62
N ALA A 25 -0.02 -2.49 12.70
CA ALA A 25 -1.36 -2.29 12.17
C ALA A 25 -1.27 -2.16 10.64
N THR A 26 -2.31 -2.58 9.95
CA THR A 26 -2.42 -2.28 8.52
C THR A 26 -2.60 -0.78 8.34
N GLY A 27 -2.02 -0.23 7.30
CA GLY A 27 -2.01 1.21 7.04
C GLY A 27 -1.94 1.49 5.55
N GLY A 28 -1.54 2.73 5.27
CA GLY A 28 -1.64 3.31 3.95
C GLY A 28 -3.04 3.85 3.70
N SER A 29 -3.12 5.02 3.08
CA SER A 29 -4.39 5.69 2.81
C SER A 29 -5.35 4.75 2.06
N ALA A 30 -4.76 4.02 1.17
CA ALA A 30 -5.35 3.00 0.35
C ALA A 30 -6.02 1.88 1.14
N GLY A 31 -5.25 1.19 1.91
CA GLY A 31 -5.74 0.12 2.76
C GLY A 31 -6.84 0.59 3.71
N ASN A 32 -6.71 1.81 4.25
CA ASN A 32 -7.69 2.40 5.14
C ASN A 32 -9.02 2.71 4.43
N THR A 33 -8.96 3.25 3.21
CA THR A 33 -10.16 3.54 2.40
C THR A 33 -10.92 2.25 2.08
N ILE A 34 -10.22 1.22 1.62
CA ILE A 34 -10.82 -0.08 1.30
C ILE A 34 -11.40 -0.75 2.54
N SER A 35 -10.69 -0.67 3.66
CA SER A 35 -11.17 -1.20 4.94
C SER A 35 -12.46 -0.49 5.39
N ALA A 36 -12.53 0.83 5.22
CA ALA A 36 -13.73 1.60 5.52
C ALA A 36 -14.91 1.22 4.62
N LEU A 37 -14.68 1.05 3.31
CA LEU A 37 -15.72 0.61 2.37
C LEU A 37 -16.25 -0.79 2.73
N ALA A 38 -15.36 -1.72 3.09
CA ALA A 38 -15.77 -3.04 3.53
C ALA A 38 -16.64 -3.00 4.80
N HIS A 39 -16.28 -2.14 5.76
CA HIS A 39 -17.09 -1.93 6.97
C HIS A 39 -18.48 -1.31 6.67
N LEU A 40 -18.58 -0.50 5.63
CA LEU A 40 -19.84 0.08 5.19
C LEU A 40 -20.70 -0.89 4.37
N GLY A 41 -20.25 -2.14 4.20
CA GLY A 41 -21.00 -3.18 3.51
C GLY A 41 -20.78 -3.24 1.99
N ALA A 42 -19.87 -2.44 1.43
CA ALA A 42 -19.48 -2.57 0.03
C ALA A 42 -18.67 -3.87 -0.18
N ALA A 43 -18.57 -4.30 -1.43
CA ALA A 43 -17.72 -5.43 -1.85
C ALA A 43 -16.44 -4.90 -2.55
N PRO A 44 -15.44 -4.41 -1.80
CA PRO A 44 -14.27 -3.81 -2.39
C PRO A 44 -13.24 -4.86 -2.81
N GLY A 45 -12.46 -4.52 -3.87
CA GLY A 45 -11.24 -5.19 -4.24
C GLY A 45 -10.01 -4.32 -4.00
N PHE A 46 -8.86 -4.94 -3.82
CA PHE A 46 -7.59 -4.26 -3.65
C PHE A 46 -6.55 -4.86 -4.58
N ILE A 47 -5.99 -4.02 -5.44
CA ILE A 47 -4.85 -4.37 -6.29
C ILE A 47 -3.63 -3.65 -5.74
N GLY A 48 -2.53 -4.36 -5.57
CA GLY A 48 -1.28 -3.78 -5.08
C GLY A 48 -0.13 -4.76 -5.19
N LYS A 49 1.04 -4.36 -4.69
CA LYS A 49 2.23 -5.21 -4.67
C LYS A 49 2.84 -5.24 -3.28
N ILE A 50 3.12 -6.44 -2.80
CA ILE A 50 3.68 -6.72 -1.47
C ILE A 50 4.97 -7.53 -1.59
N GLY A 51 5.76 -7.52 -0.54
CA GLY A 51 6.87 -8.47 -0.38
C GLY A 51 6.37 -9.83 0.08
N THR A 52 7.22 -10.85 -0.08
CA THR A 52 7.01 -12.20 0.46
C THR A 52 7.42 -12.30 1.94
N ASP A 53 7.33 -11.19 2.66
CA ASP A 53 7.69 -11.05 4.06
C ASP A 53 6.47 -11.12 5.01
N GLU A 54 6.74 -11.08 6.30
CA GLU A 54 5.69 -11.13 7.34
C GLU A 54 4.70 -9.96 7.24
N TYR A 55 5.17 -8.78 6.84
CA TYR A 55 4.31 -7.59 6.69
C TYR A 55 3.35 -7.72 5.51
N GLY A 56 3.82 -8.25 4.38
CA GLY A 56 2.98 -8.55 3.22
C GLY A 56 1.91 -9.58 3.55
N MET A 57 2.29 -10.65 4.25
CA MET A 57 1.36 -11.69 4.72
C MET A 57 0.35 -11.14 5.74
N PHE A 58 0.81 -10.29 6.66
CA PHE A 58 -0.05 -9.62 7.63
C PHE A 58 -1.10 -8.74 6.94
N PHE A 59 -0.68 -7.92 5.97
CA PHE A 59 -1.57 -7.07 5.19
C PHE A 59 -2.62 -7.87 4.41
N ARG A 60 -2.19 -8.91 3.69
CA ARG A 60 -3.08 -9.82 2.96
C ARG A 60 -4.13 -10.43 3.88
N LYS A 61 -3.70 -11.01 4.99
CA LYS A 61 -4.58 -11.65 5.96
C LYS A 61 -5.63 -10.68 6.50
N HIS A 62 -5.22 -9.45 6.81
CA HIS A 62 -6.13 -8.42 7.28
C HIS A 62 -7.23 -8.11 6.25
N LEU A 63 -6.85 -7.84 5.01
CA LEU A 63 -7.82 -7.57 3.94
C LEU A 63 -8.79 -8.74 3.73
N GLN A 64 -8.29 -9.97 3.77
CA GLN A 64 -9.13 -11.18 3.65
C GLN A 64 -10.12 -11.31 4.83
N GLN A 65 -9.69 -11.02 6.05
CA GLN A 65 -10.57 -11.00 7.22
C GLN A 65 -11.70 -9.99 7.09
N MET A 66 -11.45 -8.89 6.39
CA MET A 66 -12.44 -7.87 6.07
C MET A 66 -13.27 -8.19 4.82
N LYS A 67 -13.12 -9.38 4.24
CA LYS A 67 -13.81 -9.82 3.01
C LYS A 67 -13.50 -8.92 1.80
N VAL A 68 -12.33 -8.28 1.79
CA VAL A 68 -11.81 -7.56 0.63
C VAL A 68 -11.24 -8.57 -0.36
N GLU A 69 -11.63 -8.51 -1.63
CA GLU A 69 -11.00 -9.32 -2.66
C GLU A 69 -9.57 -8.81 -2.90
N THR A 70 -8.57 -9.67 -2.69
CA THR A 70 -7.17 -9.30 -2.79
C THR A 70 -6.54 -9.81 -4.08
N ARG A 71 -6.06 -8.88 -4.92
CA ARG A 71 -5.29 -9.15 -6.15
C ARG A 71 -3.89 -8.61 -5.96
N LEU A 72 -3.18 -9.18 -4.98
CA LEU A 72 -1.85 -8.76 -4.56
C LEU A 72 -0.78 -9.50 -5.35
N LEU A 73 0.04 -8.72 -6.06
CA LEU A 73 1.28 -9.18 -6.66
C LEU A 73 2.37 -9.30 -5.61
N GLU A 74 3.33 -10.17 -5.83
CA GLU A 74 4.44 -10.42 -4.91
C GLU A 74 5.78 -10.17 -5.57
N CYS A 75 6.76 -9.69 -4.79
CA CYS A 75 8.15 -9.62 -5.22
C CYS A 75 9.11 -9.85 -4.06
N ALA A 76 10.41 -9.98 -4.39
CA ALA A 76 11.46 -10.23 -3.41
C ALA A 76 11.84 -9.00 -2.55
N LEU A 77 11.35 -7.79 -2.90
CA LEU A 77 11.57 -6.61 -2.08
C LEU A 77 10.67 -6.66 -0.84
N PRO A 78 11.12 -6.13 0.29
CA PRO A 78 10.27 -6.01 1.47
C PRO A 78 9.02 -5.20 1.19
N SER A 79 7.93 -5.53 1.87
CA SER A 79 6.68 -4.78 1.85
C SER A 79 6.89 -3.32 2.28
N GLY A 80 6.00 -2.43 1.87
CA GLY A 80 6.00 -1.04 2.34
C GLY A 80 5.69 -0.96 3.84
N ILE A 81 6.46 -0.15 4.56
CA ILE A 81 6.34 0.03 6.01
C ILE A 81 6.38 1.51 6.35
N ALA A 82 5.45 1.96 7.16
CA ALA A 82 5.48 3.27 7.80
C ALA A 82 5.80 3.11 9.29
N SER A 83 7.06 3.33 9.66
CA SER A 83 7.47 3.37 11.07
C SER A 83 6.97 4.65 11.71
N THR A 84 6.08 4.52 12.70
CA THR A 84 5.45 5.66 13.39
C THR A 84 6.09 5.82 14.76
N PHE A 85 6.65 7.00 15.00
CA PHE A 85 7.20 7.43 16.28
C PHE A 85 6.24 8.42 16.91
N ILE A 86 5.90 8.16 18.16
CA ILE A 86 5.03 9.04 18.94
C ILE A 86 5.85 9.58 20.09
N SER A 87 6.07 10.89 20.12
CA SER A 87 6.77 11.57 21.20
C SER A 87 5.88 11.72 22.44
N PRO A 88 6.43 12.00 23.62
CA PRO A 88 5.66 12.13 24.86
C PRO A 88 4.54 13.19 24.83
N ASP A 89 4.69 14.21 23.98
CA ASP A 89 3.68 15.23 23.73
C ASP A 89 2.60 14.84 22.71
N GLY A 90 2.68 13.59 22.19
CA GLY A 90 1.70 13.03 21.25
C GLY A 90 1.96 13.36 19.78
N GLU A 91 3.03 14.06 19.45
CA GLU A 91 3.41 14.34 18.06
C GLU A 91 3.83 13.07 17.32
N ARG A 92 3.46 12.99 16.04
CA ARG A 92 3.74 11.82 15.20
C ARG A 92 4.75 12.15 14.11
N THR A 93 5.77 11.30 14.02
CA THR A 93 6.75 11.32 12.93
C THR A 93 6.75 9.95 12.24
N PHE A 94 6.77 9.96 10.91
CA PHE A 94 6.73 8.76 10.09
C PHE A 94 8.02 8.62 9.28
N GLY A 95 8.66 7.47 9.39
CA GLY A 95 9.67 7.01 8.44
C GLY A 95 9.03 6.01 7.49
N THR A 96 8.76 6.40 6.23
CA THR A 96 8.03 5.58 5.27
C THR A 96 8.97 4.98 4.24
N TYR A 97 9.06 3.65 4.25
CA TYR A 97 9.70 2.85 3.22
C TYR A 97 8.61 2.31 2.29
N LEU A 98 8.68 2.66 1.00
CA LEU A 98 7.64 2.27 0.04
C LEU A 98 7.75 0.80 -0.39
N GLY A 99 8.95 0.24 -0.41
CA GLY A 99 9.21 -1.17 -0.67
C GLY A 99 8.60 -1.70 -1.97
N ALA A 100 8.08 -2.90 -1.88
CA ALA A 100 7.45 -3.61 -3.00
C ALA A 100 6.38 -2.78 -3.73
N ALA A 101 5.58 -2.01 -2.99
CA ALA A 101 4.51 -1.21 -3.57
C ALA A 101 5.00 -0.20 -4.61
N SER A 102 6.22 0.34 -4.44
CA SER A 102 6.81 1.30 -5.39
C SER A 102 7.24 0.67 -6.71
N THR A 103 7.28 -0.65 -6.79
CA THR A 103 7.73 -1.40 -7.98
C THR A 103 6.60 -1.93 -8.84
N LEU A 104 5.35 -1.65 -8.51
CA LEU A 104 4.21 -2.03 -9.34
C LEU A 104 4.30 -1.33 -10.70
N GLN A 105 4.26 -2.11 -11.78
CA GLN A 105 4.35 -1.61 -13.16
C GLN A 105 3.00 -1.78 -13.87
N ALA A 106 2.79 -0.98 -14.94
CA ALA A 106 1.58 -1.05 -15.76
C ALA A 106 1.39 -2.41 -16.40
N GLU A 107 2.49 -3.00 -16.83
CA GLU A 107 2.54 -4.28 -17.52
C GLU A 107 2.14 -5.46 -16.63
N GLU A 108 2.16 -5.27 -15.33
CA GLU A 108 1.73 -6.27 -14.34
C GLU A 108 0.21 -6.20 -14.08
N LEU A 109 -0.46 -5.15 -14.58
CA LEU A 109 -1.89 -4.95 -14.37
C LEU A 109 -2.69 -5.57 -15.52
N MET A 110 -3.24 -6.73 -15.27
CA MET A 110 -4.05 -7.46 -16.25
C MET A 110 -5.50 -6.98 -16.22
N PRO A 111 -6.18 -6.88 -17.40
CA PRO A 111 -7.58 -6.45 -17.47
C PRO A 111 -8.51 -7.23 -16.55
N GLU A 112 -8.23 -8.52 -16.34
CA GLU A 112 -9.01 -9.41 -15.48
C GLU A 112 -9.00 -8.98 -14.00
N MET A 113 -7.97 -8.22 -13.60
CA MET A 113 -7.88 -7.67 -12.24
C MET A 113 -8.93 -6.57 -11.98
N PHE A 114 -9.57 -6.07 -13.02
CA PHE A 114 -10.59 -5.02 -12.94
C PHE A 114 -12.00 -5.54 -13.20
N ALA A 115 -12.11 -6.80 -13.65
CA ALA A 115 -13.40 -7.39 -14.00
C ALA A 115 -14.30 -7.52 -12.75
N GLY A 116 -15.60 -7.19 -12.93
CA GLY A 116 -16.60 -7.29 -11.88
C GLY A 116 -16.72 -6.06 -10.99
N TYR A 117 -16.02 -4.95 -11.31
CA TYR A 117 -16.08 -3.71 -10.55
C TYR A 117 -16.57 -2.55 -11.40
N SER A 118 -17.40 -1.69 -10.81
CA SER A 118 -17.98 -0.51 -11.47
C SER A 118 -17.18 0.76 -11.27
N TYR A 119 -16.35 0.81 -10.23
CA TYR A 119 -15.58 2.00 -9.86
C TYR A 119 -14.11 1.67 -9.64
N LEU A 120 -13.25 2.59 -10.08
CA LEU A 120 -11.81 2.53 -9.87
C LEU A 120 -11.38 3.78 -9.09
N TYR A 121 -10.72 3.57 -7.96
CA TYR A 121 -10.11 4.64 -7.16
C TYR A 121 -8.59 4.51 -7.18
N VAL A 122 -7.89 5.60 -7.43
CA VAL A 122 -6.42 5.64 -7.52
C VAL A 122 -5.88 6.75 -6.64
N GLU A 123 -4.86 6.46 -5.84
CA GLU A 123 -4.14 7.48 -5.07
C GLU A 123 -2.80 7.85 -5.66
N GLY A 124 -2.47 9.15 -5.56
CA GLY A 124 -1.31 9.74 -6.20
C GLY A 124 0.01 9.65 -5.42
N TYR A 125 0.05 9.13 -4.20
CA TYR A 125 1.25 9.15 -3.36
C TYR A 125 2.48 8.46 -3.97
N LEU A 126 2.28 7.45 -4.79
CA LEU A 126 3.37 6.75 -5.46
C LEU A 126 3.74 7.35 -6.82
N LEU A 127 3.03 8.38 -7.28
CA LEU A 127 3.30 9.02 -8.57
C LEU A 127 4.55 9.92 -8.54
N GLN A 128 4.97 10.37 -7.37
CA GLN A 128 6.04 11.35 -7.21
C GLN A 128 7.43 10.86 -7.67
N ASN A 129 7.65 9.56 -7.74
CA ASN A 129 8.96 8.99 -8.03
C ASN A 129 9.26 8.76 -9.52
N ASN A 130 8.32 9.01 -10.46
CA ASN A 130 8.47 8.71 -11.87
C ASN A 130 8.19 9.90 -12.81
N ILE A 131 8.23 11.14 -12.33
CA ILE A 131 7.89 12.34 -13.14
C ILE A 131 8.98 12.70 -14.16
N HIS A 132 10.14 12.06 -14.16
CA HIS A 132 11.27 12.49 -14.98
C HIS A 132 11.46 11.81 -16.36
N HIS A 133 10.61 10.90 -16.80
CA HIS A 133 10.74 10.35 -18.15
C HIS A 133 9.41 10.20 -18.91
N ASN A 134 9.24 11.05 -19.91
CA ASN A 134 8.30 11.00 -21.05
C ASN A 134 6.81 11.31 -20.77
N SER A 135 6.41 12.52 -21.18
CA SER A 135 5.07 13.09 -21.06
C SER A 135 3.91 12.32 -21.74
N ARG A 136 4.19 11.32 -22.57
CA ARG A 136 3.17 10.44 -23.18
C ARG A 136 2.97 9.11 -22.43
N GLN A 137 3.98 8.66 -21.72
CA GLN A 137 3.85 7.51 -20.81
C GLN A 137 3.30 7.90 -19.45
N THR A 138 3.38 9.18 -19.06
CA THR A 138 2.93 9.66 -17.76
C THR A 138 1.41 9.50 -17.54
N SER A 139 0.61 9.66 -18.60
CA SER A 139 -0.84 9.42 -18.50
C SER A 139 -1.20 7.94 -18.29
N GLN A 140 -0.40 7.01 -18.78
CA GLN A 140 -0.56 5.59 -18.52
C GLN A 140 0.04 5.16 -17.17
N CYS A 141 1.12 5.81 -16.72
CA CYS A 141 1.71 5.57 -15.40
C CYS A 141 0.86 6.10 -14.23
N VAL A 142 0.01 7.08 -14.45
CA VAL A 142 -0.89 7.63 -13.42
C VAL A 142 -1.85 6.57 -12.88
N TYR A 143 -2.23 5.60 -13.71
CA TYR A 143 -3.11 4.50 -13.33
C TYR A 143 -2.45 3.39 -12.51
N ASN A 144 -1.14 3.47 -12.22
CA ASN A 144 -0.35 2.28 -11.92
C ASN A 144 0.10 2.10 -10.48
N LYS A 145 -0.30 2.92 -9.51
CA LYS A 145 0.41 2.81 -8.24
C LYS A 145 -0.39 2.47 -6.99
N VAL A 146 -1.66 2.72 -6.94
CA VAL A 146 -2.56 2.08 -5.96
C VAL A 146 -3.98 2.15 -6.51
N ILE A 147 -4.53 1.03 -6.82
CA ILE A 147 -5.84 0.92 -7.47
C ILE A 147 -6.82 0.33 -6.46
N TYR A 148 -7.92 1.04 -6.25
CA TYR A 148 -9.07 0.55 -5.51
C TYR A 148 -10.22 0.33 -6.45
N ILE A 149 -10.86 -0.76 -6.28
CA ILE A 149 -12.02 -1.10 -7.06
C ILE A 149 -13.12 -1.45 -6.06
N TYR A 150 -14.27 -0.87 -6.22
CA TYR A 150 -15.44 -1.29 -5.44
C TYR A 150 -16.67 -1.37 -6.34
N ASP A 151 -17.55 -2.27 -6.01
CA ASP A 151 -18.86 -2.42 -6.61
C ASP A 151 -19.92 -1.88 -5.65
N THR A 152 -20.87 -1.12 -6.18
CA THR A 152 -22.03 -0.58 -5.43
C THR A 152 -23.31 -1.32 -5.76
N SER A 153 -23.26 -2.47 -6.43
CA SER A 153 -24.44 -3.31 -6.62
C SER A 153 -24.87 -3.91 -5.29
N PHE A 154 -25.83 -3.27 -4.65
CA PHE A 154 -26.62 -3.78 -3.54
C PHE A 154 -27.78 -4.63 -4.09
#